data_76c46f944aa96f9f193316c6715ca206
#
_entry.id   76c46f944aa96f9f193316c6715ca206
#
_cell.length_a   1.000
_cell.length_b   1.000
_cell.length_c   1.000
_cell.angle_alpha   90.00
_cell.angle_beta   90.00
_cell.angle_gamma   90.00
#
_symmetry.space_group_name_H-M   'P 1'
#
loop_
_entity.id
_entity.type
_entity.pdbx_description
1 polymer ?
#
loop_
_entity_poly.entity_id
_entity_poly.type
_entity_poly.pdbx_seq_one_letter_code
_entity_poly.pdbx_strand_id
1 'polypeptide(L)'
;MDKLAKSLAGHDKDHVYAVVNEDERDVYLADGESRTLDRPKRKNRRHVQMITHLPEEYAQLLESVDSDSDLVHALRVYHSAVPGAEQ
;
A
#
# COMPACT_ATOMS: atom_id res chain seq x y z
N MET A 1 4.23 8.87 1.82
CA MET A 1 4.38 7.43 1.47
C MET A 1 4.86 7.34 0.04
N ASP A 2 5.72 6.39 -0.25
CA ASP A 2 6.28 6.24 -1.58
C ASP A 2 6.24 4.81 -2.11
N LYS A 3 5.68 3.89 -1.34
CA LYS A 3 5.65 2.46 -1.69
C LYS A 3 4.31 1.85 -1.37
N LEU A 4 3.94 0.86 -2.17
CA LEU A 4 2.83 -0.03 -1.87
C LEU A 4 3.38 -1.43 -1.62
N ALA A 5 2.54 -2.30 -1.07
CA ALA A 5 2.89 -3.70 -0.87
C ALA A 5 1.66 -4.57 -1.09
N LYS A 6 1.86 -5.70 -1.75
CA LYS A 6 0.82 -6.68 -1.98
C LYS A 6 1.04 -7.86 -1.04
N SER A 7 0.00 -8.25 -0.32
CA SER A 7 0.07 -9.40 0.57
C SER A 7 0.15 -10.69 -0.25
N LEU A 8 1.05 -11.58 0.15
CA LEU A 8 1.27 -12.86 -0.53
C LEU A 8 0.70 -14.05 0.24
N ALA A 9 0.24 -13.84 1.45
CA ALA A 9 -0.21 -14.93 2.32
C ALA A 9 -1.27 -14.47 3.31
N GLY A 10 -2.06 -15.42 3.81
CA GLY A 10 -3.05 -15.16 4.83
C GLY A 10 -4.41 -14.79 4.25
N HIS A 11 -5.30 -14.30 5.13
CA HIS A 11 -6.66 -13.93 4.74
C HIS A 11 -6.71 -12.75 3.79
N ASP A 12 -5.68 -11.92 3.81
CA ASP A 12 -5.60 -10.72 2.97
C ASP A 12 -4.75 -10.93 1.71
N LYS A 13 -4.51 -12.17 1.31
CA LYS A 13 -3.73 -12.47 0.12
C LYS A 13 -4.23 -11.67 -1.08
N ASP A 14 -3.31 -11.09 -1.82
CA ASP A 14 -3.53 -10.24 -2.99
C ASP A 14 -4.05 -8.83 -2.68
N HIS A 15 -4.32 -8.52 -1.42
CA HIS A 15 -4.71 -7.16 -1.04
C HIS A 15 -3.49 -6.23 -1.13
N VAL A 16 -3.71 -5.03 -1.65
CA VAL A 16 -2.66 -4.02 -1.78
C VAL A 16 -2.83 -2.96 -0.70
N TYR A 17 -1.74 -2.66 -0.02
CA TYR A 17 -1.67 -1.66 1.05
C TYR A 17 -0.64 -0.60 0.70
N ALA A 18 -0.73 0.55 1.34
CA ALA A 18 0.37 1.51 1.38
C ALA A 18 1.33 1.13 2.51
N VAL A 19 2.60 1.37 2.32
CA VAL A 19 3.62 1.13 3.33
C VAL A 19 3.78 2.40 4.16
N VAL A 20 3.31 2.35 5.40
CA VAL A 20 3.37 3.48 6.33
C VAL A 20 4.75 3.61 6.95
N ASN A 21 5.36 2.46 7.26
CA ASN A 21 6.67 2.41 7.86
C ASN A 21 7.28 1.05 7.56
N GLU A 22 8.59 0.92 7.75
CA GLU A 22 9.29 -0.33 7.52
C GLU A 22 10.56 -0.40 8.34
N ASP A 23 10.96 -1.62 8.68
CA ASP A 23 12.26 -1.90 9.27
C ASP A 23 12.90 -3.09 8.53
N GLU A 24 13.97 -3.65 9.05
CA GLU A 24 14.69 -4.73 8.37
C GLU A 24 13.85 -5.98 8.18
N ARG A 25 12.93 -6.25 9.08
CA ARG A 25 12.17 -7.50 9.13
C ARG A 25 10.73 -7.32 8.70
N ASP A 26 10.11 -6.20 9.07
CA ASP A 26 8.68 -6.02 8.94
C ASP A 26 8.32 -4.77 8.15
N VAL A 27 7.11 -4.76 7.63
CA VAL A 27 6.48 -3.59 7.04
C VAL A 27 5.18 -3.30 7.78
N TYR A 28 4.79 -2.04 7.79
CA TYR A 28 3.58 -1.56 8.47
C TYR A 28 2.65 -1.01 7.41
N LEU A 29 1.49 -1.63 7.27
CA LEU A 29 0.63 -1.50 6.10
C LEU A 29 -0.72 -0.92 6.46
N ALA A 30 -1.22 -0.02 5.63
CA ALA A 30 -2.55 0.57 5.80
C ALA A 30 -3.27 0.67 4.46
N ASP A 31 -4.60 0.62 4.49
CA ASP A 31 -5.43 0.80 3.32
C ASP A 31 -6.49 1.90 3.52
N GLY A 32 -6.54 2.50 4.70
CA GLY A 32 -7.48 3.57 5.02
C GLY A 32 -8.86 3.08 5.47
N GLU A 33 -9.10 1.78 5.41
CA GLU A 33 -10.39 1.17 5.79
C GLU A 33 -10.21 0.12 6.87
N SER A 34 -9.80 -1.09 6.50
CA SER A 34 -9.58 -2.17 7.45
C SER A 34 -8.35 -1.93 8.31
N ARG A 35 -7.37 -1.24 7.77
CA ARG A 35 -6.14 -0.85 8.48
C ARG A 35 -5.89 0.63 8.26
N THR A 36 -6.08 1.41 9.30
CA THR A 36 -5.95 2.86 9.22
C THR A 36 -4.50 3.29 9.38
N LEU A 37 -4.22 4.54 9.03
CA LEU A 37 -2.86 5.10 9.11
C LEU A 37 -2.31 5.08 10.53
N ASP A 38 -3.17 5.23 11.54
CA ASP A 38 -2.76 5.21 12.95
C ASP A 38 -2.75 3.80 13.56
N ARG A 39 -3.26 2.81 12.84
CA ARG A 39 -3.27 1.41 13.28
C ARG A 39 -2.89 0.48 12.13
N PRO A 40 -1.67 0.64 11.59
CA PRO A 40 -1.26 -0.18 10.47
C PRO A 40 -1.05 -1.64 10.89
N LYS A 41 -1.14 -2.52 9.93
CA LYS A 41 -0.89 -3.94 10.12
C LYS A 41 0.60 -4.21 9.98
N ARG A 42 1.21 -4.85 10.98
CA ARG A 42 2.58 -5.32 10.87
C ARG A 42 2.60 -6.65 10.13
N LYS A 43 3.46 -6.77 9.14
CA LYS A 43 3.62 -8.00 8.37
C LYS A 43 5.09 -8.20 8.03
N ASN A 44 5.54 -9.46 8.09
CA ASN A 44 6.91 -9.79 7.74
C ASN A 44 7.14 -9.55 6.24
N ARG A 45 8.30 -9.01 5.89
CA ARG A 45 8.65 -8.72 4.49
C ARG A 45 8.53 -9.94 3.58
N ARG A 46 8.74 -11.14 4.11
CA ARG A 46 8.63 -12.38 3.33
C ARG A 46 7.22 -12.68 2.83
N HIS A 47 6.22 -12.07 3.46
CA HIS A 47 4.82 -12.30 3.12
C HIS A 47 4.22 -11.19 2.27
N VAL A 48 5.05 -10.30 1.75
CA VAL A 48 4.59 -9.21 0.88
C VAL A 48 5.47 -9.09 -0.35
N GLN A 49 4.88 -8.57 -1.40
CA GLN A 49 5.60 -8.12 -2.58
C GLN A 49 5.64 -6.60 -2.54
N MET A 50 6.82 -6.03 -2.44
CA MET A 50 6.98 -4.58 -2.44
C MET A 50 6.74 -4.05 -3.85
N ILE A 51 5.98 -2.97 -3.94
CA ILE A 51 5.67 -2.29 -5.20
C ILE A 51 6.32 -0.91 -5.12
N THR A 52 7.50 -0.78 -5.72
CA THR A 52 8.32 0.42 -5.63
C THR A 52 8.42 1.17 -6.95
N HIS A 53 8.12 0.50 -8.07
CA HIS A 53 8.15 1.13 -9.39
C HIS A 53 6.76 1.66 -9.72
N LEU A 54 6.50 2.90 -9.32
CA LEU A 54 5.21 3.55 -9.54
C LEU A 54 5.38 4.66 -10.58
N PRO A 55 4.40 4.85 -11.47
CA PRO A 55 4.43 6.00 -12.37
C PRO A 55 4.57 7.29 -11.58
N GLU A 56 5.31 8.26 -12.11
CA GLU A 56 5.61 9.49 -11.39
C GLU A 56 4.34 10.22 -10.93
N GLU A 57 3.33 10.29 -11.79
CA GLU A 57 2.06 10.94 -11.44
C GLU A 57 1.40 10.27 -10.26
N TYR A 58 1.42 8.94 -10.23
CA TYR A 58 0.86 8.19 -9.12
C TYR A 58 1.69 8.36 -7.85
N ALA A 59 3.00 8.36 -7.98
CA ALA A 59 3.90 8.57 -6.84
C ALA A 59 3.62 9.92 -6.17
N GLN A 60 3.34 10.96 -6.96
CA GLN A 60 2.98 12.27 -6.43
C GLN A 60 1.65 12.24 -5.69
N LEU A 61 0.66 11.52 -6.22
CA LEU A 61 -0.61 11.33 -5.53
C LEU A 61 -0.41 10.65 -4.19
N LEU A 62 0.37 9.58 -4.17
CA LEU A 62 0.64 8.83 -2.95
C LEU A 62 1.36 9.68 -1.90
N GLU A 63 2.31 10.53 -2.34
CA GLU A 63 3.00 11.47 -1.44
C GLU A 63 2.06 12.49 -0.82
N SER A 64 0.95 12.83 -1.49
CA SER A 64 0.00 13.82 -1.02
C SER A 64 -1.00 13.27 0.01
N VAL A 65 -0.99 11.95 0.24
CA VAL A 65 -1.92 11.30 1.18
C VAL A 65 -1.58 11.72 2.61
N ASP A 66 -2.57 12.27 3.33
CA ASP A 66 -2.41 12.60 4.74
C ASP A 66 -3.60 12.18 5.61
N SER A 67 -4.56 11.47 5.03
CA SER A 67 -5.72 10.94 5.76
C SER A 67 -6.09 9.57 5.24
N ASP A 68 -6.89 8.83 6.02
CA ASP A 68 -7.39 7.52 5.58
C ASP A 68 -8.26 7.64 4.33
N SER A 69 -9.06 8.68 4.25
CA SER A 69 -9.90 8.97 3.10
C SER A 69 -9.07 9.17 1.84
N ASP A 70 -7.98 9.93 1.95
CA ASP A 70 -7.04 10.13 0.85
C ASP A 70 -6.41 8.80 0.42
N LEU A 71 -6.08 7.95 1.38
CA LEU A 71 -5.47 6.66 1.10
C LEU A 71 -6.42 5.73 0.36
N VAL A 72 -7.69 5.69 0.77
CA VAL A 72 -8.72 4.92 0.06
C VAL A 72 -8.78 5.36 -1.40
N HIS A 73 -8.81 6.67 -1.64
CA HIS A 73 -8.83 7.21 -2.99
C HIS A 73 -7.58 6.82 -3.77
N ALA A 74 -6.41 6.97 -3.17
CA ALA A 74 -5.15 6.64 -3.83
C ALA A 74 -5.08 5.15 -4.23
N LEU A 75 -5.57 4.25 -3.39
CA LEU A 75 -5.58 2.82 -3.72
C LEU A 75 -6.59 2.50 -4.82
N ARG A 76 -7.73 3.19 -4.86
CA ARG A 76 -8.69 3.03 -5.95
C ARG A 76 -8.08 3.48 -7.27
N VAL A 77 -7.38 4.60 -7.26
CA VAL A 77 -6.68 5.10 -8.46
C VAL A 77 -5.62 4.08 -8.90
N TYR A 78 -4.89 3.50 -7.96
CA TYR A 78 -3.90 2.49 -8.30
C TYR A 78 -4.53 1.33 -9.08
N HIS A 79 -5.62 0.77 -8.58
CA HIS A 79 -6.27 -0.38 -9.20
C HIS A 79 -6.93 -0.09 -10.54
N SER A 80 -7.38 1.14 -10.76
CA SER A 80 -8.13 1.47 -11.97
C SER A 80 -7.32 2.17 -13.04
N ALA A 81 -6.25 2.87 -12.68
CA ALA A 81 -5.55 3.75 -13.60
C ALA A 81 -4.06 3.42 -13.80
N VAL A 82 -3.43 2.68 -12.88
CA VAL A 82 -2.01 2.35 -13.02
C VAL A 82 -1.86 1.09 -13.88
N PRO A 83 -1.11 1.17 -15.00
CA PRO A 83 -0.92 0.01 -15.86
C PRO A 83 -0.29 -1.17 -15.11
N GLY A 84 -0.85 -2.36 -15.28
CA GLY A 84 -0.33 -3.56 -14.64
C GLY A 84 -0.71 -3.77 -13.19
N ALA A 85 -1.52 -2.89 -12.61
CA ALA A 85 -1.90 -2.97 -11.19
C ALA A 85 -2.71 -4.23 -10.86
N GLU A 86 -3.39 -4.79 -11.82
CA GLU A 86 -4.26 -5.97 -11.65
C GLU A 86 -3.51 -7.30 -11.65
N GLN A 87 -2.22 -7.27 -11.81
CA GLN A 87 -1.43 -8.49 -11.97
C GLN A 87 -0.77 -8.97 -10.68
#